data_1378401a310449fd113253e4bb9bfb18
#
_entry.id   1378401a310449fd113253e4bb9bfb18
#
_cell.length_a   1.000
_cell.length_b   1.000
_cell.length_c   1.000
_cell.angle_alpha   90.00
_cell.angle_beta   90.00
_cell.angle_gamma   90.00
#
_symmetry.space_group_name_H-M   'P 1'
#
loop_
_entity.id
_entity.type
_entity.pdbx_description
1 polymer ?
#
loop_
_entity_poly.entity_id
_entity_poly.type
_entity_poly.pdbx_seq_one_letter_code
_entity_poly.pdbx_strand_id
1 'polypeptide(L)'
;IDRVSKKNMEKLSKMEIMYTFPNLYPGTKTTIVLKQPKTEGSVRVVKSPNNVLEALSVLKEIQGKLKEELGADGYMDYNLVICQANGRPIMTEHLNKRFKDILAEMNDPEIDPEEIVFHSLRHTSASAKLTLSNGDYNSVKQAGGWANLEMLTRRYGTHSFANDRERLNQKMDDFLEGMTEEATKPTDTEQALKVLAQADPALLMEIVKSIQSANKS
;
A
#
# COMPACT_ATOMS: atom_id res chain seq x y z
N ILE A 1 -13.98 7.28 -15.17
CA ILE A 1 -14.81 7.29 -16.38
C ILE A 1 -16.23 7.63 -15.96
N ASP A 2 -16.80 8.67 -16.54
CA ASP A 2 -18.13 9.19 -16.20
C ASP A 2 -19.04 9.25 -17.43
N ARG A 3 -20.33 9.05 -17.21
CA ARG A 3 -21.37 9.29 -18.21
C ARG A 3 -21.93 10.69 -18.00
N VAL A 4 -21.80 11.55 -18.98
CA VAL A 4 -22.20 12.97 -18.93
C VAL A 4 -23.26 13.25 -19.98
N SER A 5 -24.30 14.01 -19.63
CA SER A 5 -25.27 14.47 -20.64
C SER A 5 -24.61 15.46 -21.61
N LYS A 6 -24.97 15.41 -22.88
CA LYS A 6 -24.45 16.34 -23.90
C LYS A 6 -24.66 17.80 -23.49
N LYS A 7 -25.78 18.11 -22.83
CA LYS A 7 -26.07 19.44 -22.28
C LYS A 7 -25.09 19.88 -21.19
N ASN A 8 -24.61 18.94 -20.37
CA ASN A 8 -23.67 19.22 -19.28
C ASN A 8 -22.21 19.23 -19.77
N MET A 9 -21.91 18.67 -20.94
CA MET A 9 -20.58 18.76 -21.55
C MET A 9 -20.12 20.22 -21.78
N GLU A 10 -21.05 21.11 -22.13
CA GLU A 10 -20.78 22.53 -22.34
C GLU A 10 -20.39 23.25 -21.03
N LYS A 11 -20.81 22.70 -19.88
CA LYS A 11 -20.51 23.24 -18.54
C LYS A 11 -19.20 22.74 -17.95
N LEU A 12 -18.68 21.64 -18.48
CA LEU A 12 -17.38 21.10 -18.05
C LEU A 12 -16.28 21.89 -18.73
N SER A 13 -15.33 22.39 -17.94
CA SER A 13 -14.16 23.05 -18.53
C SER A 13 -13.38 22.03 -19.37
N LYS A 14 -12.78 22.47 -20.46
CA LYS A 14 -11.91 21.61 -21.31
C LYS A 14 -10.74 21.01 -20.49
N MET A 15 -10.37 21.63 -19.39
CA MET A 15 -9.29 21.16 -18.49
C MET A 15 -9.73 19.98 -17.61
N GLU A 16 -11.03 19.75 -17.42
CA GLU A 16 -11.52 18.63 -16.60
C GLU A 16 -11.64 17.32 -17.39
N ILE A 17 -11.64 17.39 -18.73
CA ILE A 17 -11.83 16.24 -19.62
C ILE A 17 -10.47 15.87 -20.23
N MET A 18 -9.97 14.69 -19.89
CA MET A 18 -8.76 14.12 -20.50
C MET A 18 -9.05 13.49 -21.86
N TYR A 19 -10.20 12.80 -21.97
CA TYR A 19 -10.58 12.10 -23.17
C TYR A 19 -12.10 11.98 -23.27
N THR A 20 -12.65 12.16 -24.48
CA THR A 20 -14.06 11.92 -24.79
C THR A 20 -14.15 10.69 -25.67
N PHE A 21 -14.78 9.64 -25.17
CA PHE A 21 -14.99 8.44 -25.98
C PHE A 21 -15.95 8.74 -27.14
N PRO A 22 -15.70 8.18 -28.32
CA PRO A 22 -16.62 8.27 -29.42
C PRO A 22 -18.01 7.76 -29.02
N ASN A 23 -19.03 8.10 -29.79
CA ASN A 23 -20.42 7.74 -29.47
C ASN A 23 -20.60 6.22 -29.44
N LEU A 24 -20.30 5.60 -28.28
CA LEU A 24 -20.35 4.16 -28.06
C LEU A 24 -21.79 3.62 -28.05
N TYR A 25 -22.76 4.51 -27.85
CA TYR A 25 -24.19 4.19 -27.77
C TYR A 25 -24.97 5.18 -28.63
N PRO A 26 -25.14 4.88 -29.94
CA PRO A 26 -25.90 5.73 -30.85
C PRO A 26 -27.29 6.03 -30.33
N GLY A 27 -27.80 7.25 -30.56
CA GLY A 27 -29.13 7.66 -30.10
C GLY A 27 -29.23 8.10 -28.64
N THR A 28 -28.19 7.95 -27.82
CA THR A 28 -28.20 8.43 -26.44
C THR A 28 -27.92 9.93 -26.33
N LYS A 29 -28.53 10.56 -25.30
CA LYS A 29 -28.28 11.97 -24.95
C LYS A 29 -27.05 12.14 -24.05
N THR A 30 -26.26 11.09 -23.87
CA THR A 30 -25.09 11.06 -22.99
C THR A 30 -23.82 10.73 -23.76
N THR A 31 -22.69 11.14 -23.22
CA THR A 31 -21.34 10.83 -23.71
C THR A 31 -20.51 10.29 -22.54
N ILE A 32 -19.61 9.38 -22.83
CA ILE A 32 -18.66 8.85 -21.86
C ILE A 32 -17.37 9.67 -21.95
N VAL A 33 -16.87 10.09 -20.81
CA VAL A 33 -15.64 10.89 -20.70
C VAL A 33 -14.71 10.31 -19.65
N LEU A 34 -13.41 10.44 -19.89
CA LEU A 34 -12.37 10.27 -18.89
C LEU A 34 -12.04 11.66 -18.33
N LYS A 35 -12.28 11.85 -17.05
CA LYS A 35 -11.99 13.12 -16.37
C LYS A 35 -10.63 13.08 -15.69
N GLN A 36 -10.07 14.26 -15.49
CA GLN A 36 -8.92 14.41 -14.60
C GLN A 36 -9.28 14.06 -13.14
N PRO A 37 -8.30 13.59 -12.36
CA PRO A 37 -8.49 13.45 -10.93
C PRO A 37 -8.87 14.77 -10.27
N LYS A 38 -9.77 14.75 -9.29
CA LYS A 38 -10.27 15.95 -8.60
C LYS A 38 -9.20 16.73 -7.81
N THR A 39 -8.12 16.07 -7.43
CA THR A 39 -7.04 16.67 -6.62
C THR A 39 -5.68 16.18 -7.14
N GLU A 40 -4.65 17.02 -7.02
CA GLU A 40 -3.27 16.65 -7.37
C GLU A 40 -2.77 15.42 -6.62
N GLY A 41 -3.13 15.27 -5.34
CA GLY A 41 -2.78 14.09 -4.54
C GLY A 41 -3.42 12.78 -5.01
N SER A 42 -4.36 12.84 -5.97
CA SER A 42 -4.92 11.66 -6.62
C SER A 42 -4.04 11.13 -7.74
N VAL A 43 -3.10 11.93 -8.25
CA VAL A 43 -2.09 11.50 -9.22
C VAL A 43 -0.90 10.93 -8.45
N ARG A 44 -0.74 9.61 -8.50
CA ARG A 44 0.32 8.92 -7.76
C ARG A 44 0.70 7.60 -8.41
N VAL A 45 1.93 7.17 -8.14
CA VAL A 45 2.39 5.82 -8.45
C VAL A 45 1.98 4.89 -7.30
N VAL A 46 1.36 3.78 -7.62
CA VAL A 46 0.97 2.75 -6.66
C VAL A 46 1.82 1.50 -6.93
N LYS A 47 2.51 1.03 -5.89
CA LYS A 47 3.17 -0.29 -5.95
C LYS A 47 2.12 -1.37 -5.70
N SER A 48 1.92 -2.23 -6.68
CA SER A 48 1.01 -3.35 -6.58
C SER A 48 1.73 -4.61 -6.09
N PRO A 49 1.07 -5.47 -5.29
CA PRO A 49 1.58 -6.80 -4.97
C PRO A 49 1.85 -7.64 -6.22
N ASN A 50 2.79 -8.59 -6.15
CA ASN A 50 3.20 -9.40 -7.30
C ASN A 50 2.05 -10.20 -7.91
N ASN A 51 1.19 -10.79 -7.09
CA ASN A 51 0.02 -11.53 -7.57
C ASN A 51 -0.96 -10.65 -8.39
N VAL A 52 -1.07 -9.37 -8.05
CA VAL A 52 -1.86 -8.41 -8.84
C VAL A 52 -1.19 -8.12 -10.18
N LEU A 53 0.14 -7.98 -10.21
CA LEU A 53 0.90 -7.77 -11.45
C LEU A 53 0.80 -9.00 -12.38
N GLU A 54 0.87 -10.20 -11.83
CA GLU A 54 0.66 -11.46 -12.56
C GLU A 54 -0.75 -11.52 -13.18
N ALA A 55 -1.79 -11.23 -12.37
CA ALA A 55 -3.16 -11.17 -12.86
C ALA A 55 -3.36 -10.13 -13.98
N LEU A 56 -2.73 -8.96 -13.86
CA LEU A 56 -2.77 -7.93 -14.90
C LEU A 56 -2.03 -8.37 -16.17
N SER A 57 -0.95 -9.14 -16.05
CA SER A 57 -0.23 -9.69 -17.20
C SER A 57 -1.11 -10.69 -17.96
N VAL A 58 -1.76 -11.60 -17.24
CA VAL A 58 -2.72 -12.56 -17.85
C VAL A 58 -3.89 -11.80 -18.52
N LEU A 59 -4.42 -10.77 -17.86
CA LEU A 59 -5.48 -9.95 -18.44
C LEU A 59 -5.03 -9.28 -19.75
N LYS A 60 -3.82 -8.76 -19.80
CA LYS A 60 -3.24 -8.17 -21.01
C LYS A 60 -3.13 -9.16 -22.16
N GLU A 61 -2.74 -10.41 -21.89
CA GLU A 61 -2.70 -11.47 -22.89
C GLU A 61 -4.09 -11.81 -23.41
N ILE A 62 -5.08 -11.93 -22.52
CA ILE A 62 -6.48 -12.17 -22.90
C ILE A 62 -7.00 -11.04 -23.80
N GLN A 63 -6.74 -9.79 -23.42
CA GLN A 63 -7.13 -8.63 -24.22
C GLN A 63 -6.44 -8.63 -25.59
N GLY A 64 -5.17 -9.04 -25.67
CA GLY A 64 -4.42 -9.20 -26.92
C GLY A 64 -5.11 -10.20 -27.86
N LYS A 65 -5.46 -11.37 -27.35
CA LYS A 65 -6.18 -12.41 -28.11
C LYS A 65 -7.55 -11.93 -28.60
N LEU A 66 -8.33 -11.30 -27.73
CA LEU A 66 -9.63 -10.74 -28.10
C LEU A 66 -9.51 -9.64 -29.17
N LYS A 67 -8.47 -8.84 -29.11
CA LYS A 67 -8.18 -7.82 -30.12
C LYS A 67 -7.86 -8.43 -31.48
N GLU A 68 -7.10 -9.53 -31.51
CA GLU A 68 -6.78 -10.28 -32.72
C GLU A 68 -8.03 -10.98 -33.30
N GLU A 69 -8.83 -11.63 -32.45
CA GLU A 69 -10.05 -12.34 -32.85
C GLU A 69 -11.13 -11.41 -33.41
N LEU A 70 -11.37 -10.28 -32.74
CA LEU A 70 -12.41 -9.33 -33.13
C LEU A 70 -11.99 -8.38 -34.26
N GLY A 71 -10.70 -8.24 -34.50
CA GLY A 71 -10.17 -7.33 -35.49
C GLY A 71 -10.45 -5.84 -35.20
N ALA A 72 -10.03 -4.97 -36.12
CA ALA A 72 -10.13 -3.51 -35.95
C ALA A 72 -11.57 -2.99 -35.89
N ASP A 73 -12.53 -3.67 -36.52
CA ASP A 73 -13.94 -3.27 -36.54
C ASP A 73 -14.69 -3.74 -35.30
N GLY A 74 -14.22 -4.81 -34.66
CA GLY A 74 -14.88 -5.40 -33.49
C GLY A 74 -14.29 -4.97 -32.15
N TYR A 75 -12.99 -4.64 -32.10
CA TYR A 75 -12.30 -4.26 -30.87
C TYR A 75 -11.93 -2.77 -30.88
N MET A 76 -12.39 -2.06 -29.86
CA MET A 76 -12.09 -0.63 -29.66
C MET A 76 -10.94 -0.45 -28.68
N ASP A 77 -9.73 -0.23 -29.20
CA ASP A 77 -8.54 -0.08 -28.37
C ASP A 77 -8.39 1.36 -27.84
N TYR A 78 -8.77 1.53 -26.59
CA TYR A 78 -8.57 2.78 -25.83
C TYR A 78 -7.41 2.71 -24.85
N ASN A 79 -6.55 1.68 -24.94
CA ASN A 79 -5.44 1.46 -24.02
C ASN A 79 -5.87 1.45 -22.54
N LEU A 80 -7.05 0.90 -22.25
CA LEU A 80 -7.57 0.75 -20.90
C LEU A 80 -7.06 -0.54 -20.29
N VAL A 81 -6.55 -0.47 -19.05
CA VAL A 81 -6.11 -1.65 -18.29
C VAL A 81 -7.30 -2.59 -18.03
N ILE A 82 -8.46 -2.04 -17.70
CA ILE A 82 -9.68 -2.80 -17.46
C ILE A 82 -10.75 -2.28 -18.41
N CYS A 83 -11.22 -3.16 -19.29
CA CYS A 83 -12.23 -2.86 -20.30
C CYS A 83 -13.18 -4.06 -20.50
N GLN A 84 -14.23 -3.87 -21.27
CA GLN A 84 -15.09 -4.95 -21.75
C GLN A 84 -14.34 -5.83 -22.77
N ALA A 85 -14.86 -7.01 -23.09
CA ALA A 85 -14.25 -7.94 -24.05
C ALA A 85 -13.99 -7.32 -25.43
N ASN A 86 -14.75 -6.31 -25.82
CA ASN A 86 -14.56 -5.56 -27.08
C ASN A 86 -13.77 -4.25 -26.90
N GLY A 87 -13.04 -4.09 -25.81
CA GLY A 87 -12.19 -2.91 -25.53
C GLY A 87 -12.94 -1.67 -25.03
N ARG A 88 -14.26 -1.67 -24.98
CA ARG A 88 -15.06 -0.52 -24.49
C ARG A 88 -14.85 -0.28 -22.99
N PRO A 89 -14.95 0.98 -22.50
CA PRO A 89 -14.87 1.25 -21.09
C PRO A 89 -15.99 0.55 -20.30
N ILE A 90 -15.64 0.06 -19.10
CA ILE A 90 -16.61 -0.49 -18.14
C ILE A 90 -17.16 0.68 -17.32
N MET A 91 -18.48 0.73 -17.21
CA MET A 91 -19.15 1.72 -16.38
C MET A 91 -19.23 1.25 -14.93
N THR A 92 -19.25 2.21 -14.01
CA THR A 92 -19.22 1.94 -12.55
C THR A 92 -20.40 1.05 -12.11
N GLU A 93 -21.57 1.20 -12.72
CA GLU A 93 -22.74 0.38 -12.41
C GLU A 93 -22.50 -1.11 -12.69
N HIS A 94 -21.80 -1.43 -13.79
CA HIS A 94 -21.44 -2.80 -14.15
C HIS A 94 -20.42 -3.39 -13.20
N LEU A 95 -19.43 -2.58 -12.76
CA LEU A 95 -18.45 -3.01 -11.75
C LEU A 95 -19.13 -3.30 -10.41
N ASN A 96 -20.00 -2.41 -9.95
CA ASN A 96 -20.74 -2.60 -8.70
C ASN A 96 -21.64 -3.85 -8.76
N LYS A 97 -22.35 -4.05 -9.88
CA LYS A 97 -23.17 -5.24 -10.07
C LYS A 97 -22.30 -6.51 -10.00
N ARG A 98 -21.24 -6.58 -10.81
CA ARG A 98 -20.36 -7.77 -10.80
C ARG A 98 -19.70 -8.01 -9.43
N PHE A 99 -19.37 -6.95 -8.70
CA PHE A 99 -18.86 -7.06 -7.35
C PHE A 99 -19.88 -7.69 -6.40
N LYS A 100 -21.15 -7.28 -6.46
CA LYS A 100 -22.24 -7.89 -5.69
C LYS A 100 -22.50 -9.35 -6.09
N ASP A 101 -22.46 -9.65 -7.38
CA ASP A 101 -22.59 -11.01 -7.88
C ASP A 101 -21.49 -11.92 -7.27
N ILE A 102 -20.25 -11.45 -7.24
CA ILE A 102 -19.12 -12.18 -6.64
C ILE A 102 -19.33 -12.39 -5.12
N LEU A 103 -19.77 -11.36 -4.39
CA LEU A 103 -20.07 -11.50 -2.96
C LEU A 103 -21.17 -12.53 -2.71
N ALA A 104 -22.20 -12.56 -3.54
CA ALA A 104 -23.28 -13.55 -3.45
C ALA A 104 -22.77 -14.96 -3.80
N GLU A 105 -21.90 -15.10 -4.80
CA GLU A 105 -21.28 -16.37 -5.19
C GLU A 105 -20.38 -16.95 -4.07
N MET A 106 -19.82 -16.13 -3.18
CA MET A 106 -19.01 -16.58 -2.03
C MET A 106 -19.84 -17.38 -1.01
N ASN A 107 -21.15 -17.13 -0.96
CA ASN A 107 -22.09 -17.80 -0.05
C ASN A 107 -21.63 -17.82 1.42
N ASP A 108 -21.03 -16.71 1.88
CA ASP A 108 -20.57 -16.53 3.25
C ASP A 108 -21.70 -15.91 4.09
N PRO A 109 -22.16 -16.57 5.16
CA PRO A 109 -23.27 -16.08 5.98
C PRO A 109 -22.95 -14.77 6.74
N GLU A 110 -21.67 -14.40 6.87
CA GLU A 110 -21.25 -13.14 7.50
C GLU A 110 -21.22 -11.97 6.50
N ILE A 111 -21.40 -12.24 5.21
CA ILE A 111 -21.33 -11.24 4.15
C ILE A 111 -22.73 -10.96 3.61
N ASP A 112 -23.27 -9.76 3.87
CA ASP A 112 -24.44 -9.26 3.16
C ASP A 112 -24.01 -8.49 1.90
N PRO A 113 -24.28 -9.03 0.69
CA PRO A 113 -23.92 -8.34 -0.56
C PRO A 113 -24.59 -6.98 -0.73
N GLU A 114 -25.73 -6.73 -0.07
CA GLU A 114 -26.43 -5.46 -0.19
C GLU A 114 -25.78 -4.34 0.66
N GLU A 115 -25.17 -4.69 1.79
CA GLU A 115 -24.50 -3.74 2.66
C GLU A 115 -23.09 -3.37 2.17
N ILE A 116 -22.43 -4.27 1.44
CA ILE A 116 -21.04 -4.06 1.00
C ILE A 116 -21.02 -3.42 -0.39
N VAL A 117 -20.43 -2.25 -0.50
CA VAL A 117 -20.22 -1.55 -1.77
C VAL A 117 -18.77 -1.65 -2.24
N PHE A 118 -18.51 -1.48 -3.53
CA PHE A 118 -17.15 -1.55 -4.09
C PHE A 118 -16.15 -0.63 -3.35
N HIS A 119 -16.61 0.54 -2.88
CA HIS A 119 -15.78 1.46 -2.10
C HIS A 119 -15.37 0.89 -0.72
N SER A 120 -16.09 -0.09 -0.20
CA SER A 120 -15.74 -0.77 1.06
C SER A 120 -14.38 -1.45 0.99
N LEU A 121 -13.95 -1.92 -0.19
CA LEU A 121 -12.61 -2.47 -0.42
C LEU A 121 -11.49 -1.48 -0.06
N ARG A 122 -11.73 -0.18 -0.26
CA ARG A 122 -10.77 0.86 0.17
C ARG A 122 -10.63 0.91 1.68
N HIS A 123 -11.74 0.73 2.40
CA HIS A 123 -11.74 0.69 3.86
C HIS A 123 -11.03 -0.57 4.37
N THR A 124 -11.36 -1.73 3.82
CA THR A 124 -10.69 -2.99 4.14
C THR A 124 -9.19 -2.91 3.90
N SER A 125 -8.76 -2.35 2.75
CA SER A 125 -7.35 -2.14 2.44
C SER A 125 -6.66 -1.20 3.44
N ALA A 126 -7.33 -0.16 3.92
CA ALA A 126 -6.77 0.74 4.91
C ALA A 126 -6.62 0.06 6.27
N SER A 127 -7.65 -0.65 6.74
CA SER A 127 -7.60 -1.42 7.99
C SER A 127 -6.50 -2.48 7.96
N ALA A 128 -6.43 -3.26 6.89
CA ALA A 128 -5.39 -4.29 6.73
C ALA A 128 -3.98 -3.69 6.76
N LYS A 129 -3.75 -2.56 6.06
CA LYS A 129 -2.46 -1.88 6.06
C LYS A 129 -2.10 -1.30 7.43
N LEU A 130 -3.07 -0.76 8.17
CA LEU A 130 -2.85 -0.29 9.54
C LEU A 130 -2.45 -1.45 10.45
N THR A 131 -3.14 -2.58 10.35
CA THR A 131 -2.78 -3.79 11.11
C THR A 131 -1.37 -4.28 10.76
N LEU A 132 -1.05 -4.41 9.47
CA LEU A 132 0.25 -4.88 9.01
C LEU A 132 1.40 -3.92 9.34
N SER A 133 1.14 -2.62 9.39
CA SER A 133 2.12 -1.57 9.72
C SER A 133 2.17 -1.24 11.21
N ASN A 134 1.46 -1.98 12.05
CA ASN A 134 1.35 -1.71 13.49
C ASN A 134 0.89 -0.27 13.80
N GLY A 135 -0.09 0.22 13.05
CA GLY A 135 -0.66 1.54 13.28
C GLY A 135 0.12 2.70 12.66
N ASP A 136 0.98 2.47 11.67
CA ASP A 136 1.64 3.55 10.96
C ASP A 136 0.67 4.26 10.00
N TYR A 137 -0.07 5.21 10.56
CA TYR A 137 -1.02 6.03 9.81
C TYR A 137 -0.38 6.85 8.68
N ASN A 138 0.89 7.26 8.83
CA ASN A 138 1.58 8.06 7.82
C ASN A 138 1.86 7.24 6.55
N SER A 139 2.41 6.05 6.69
CA SER A 139 2.62 5.14 5.57
C SER A 139 1.31 4.72 4.90
N VAL A 140 0.26 4.46 5.69
CA VAL A 140 -1.06 4.11 5.15
C VAL A 140 -1.69 5.29 4.42
N LYS A 141 -1.58 6.53 4.97
CA LYS A 141 -2.02 7.76 4.29
C LYS A 141 -1.38 7.90 2.92
N GLN A 142 -0.06 7.76 2.82
CA GLN A 142 0.68 7.87 1.56
C GLN A 142 0.26 6.78 0.57
N ALA A 143 0.24 5.52 1.00
CA ALA A 143 -0.14 4.38 0.17
C ALA A 143 -1.59 4.46 -0.33
N GLY A 144 -2.50 5.01 0.48
CA GLY A 144 -3.92 5.14 0.14
C GLY A 144 -4.29 6.45 -0.55
N GLY A 145 -3.41 7.45 -0.57
CA GLY A 145 -3.68 8.78 -1.14
C GLY A 145 -4.77 9.55 -0.37
N TRP A 146 -4.73 9.49 0.96
CA TRP A 146 -5.57 10.36 1.78
C TRP A 146 -4.95 11.74 1.91
N ALA A 147 -5.78 12.78 1.76
CA ALA A 147 -5.32 14.16 1.80
C ALA A 147 -4.74 14.54 3.18
N ASN A 148 -5.38 14.10 4.25
CA ASN A 148 -4.91 14.37 5.61
C ASN A 148 -4.98 13.12 6.51
N LEU A 149 -4.24 13.20 7.60
CA LEU A 149 -4.16 12.14 8.60
C LEU A 149 -5.44 12.05 9.43
N GLU A 150 -6.08 13.18 9.67
CA GLU A 150 -7.30 13.27 10.47
C GLU A 150 -8.45 12.42 9.92
N MET A 151 -8.63 12.41 8.60
CA MET A 151 -9.63 11.54 7.97
C MET A 151 -9.37 10.06 8.25
N LEU A 152 -8.09 9.67 8.27
CA LEU A 152 -7.69 8.30 8.51
C LEU A 152 -7.86 7.94 10.00
N THR A 153 -7.37 8.78 10.91
CA THR A 153 -7.46 8.54 12.36
C THR A 153 -8.89 8.60 12.87
N ARG A 154 -9.71 9.54 12.39
CA ARG A 154 -11.12 9.64 12.75
C ARG A 154 -11.92 8.40 12.34
N ARG A 155 -11.61 7.79 11.20
CA ARG A 155 -12.36 6.67 10.67
C ARG A 155 -11.85 5.32 11.17
N TYR A 156 -10.54 5.20 11.42
CA TYR A 156 -9.88 3.93 11.78
C TYR A 156 -9.23 3.96 13.16
N GLY A 157 -9.15 5.12 13.82
CA GLY A 157 -8.51 5.26 15.13
C GLY A 157 -9.24 4.58 16.28
N THR A 158 -10.51 4.24 16.08
CA THR A 158 -11.31 3.44 17.04
C THR A 158 -11.23 1.94 16.77
N HIS A 159 -10.67 1.51 15.64
CA HIS A 159 -10.40 0.10 15.39
C HIS A 159 -9.29 -0.33 16.34
N SER A 160 -9.74 -0.95 17.35
CA SER A 160 -9.11 -1.69 18.41
C SER A 160 -7.64 -2.05 18.17
N PHE A 161 -6.78 -1.13 18.47
CA PHE A 161 -5.41 -1.44 18.88
C PHE A 161 -5.42 -1.77 20.40
N ALA A 162 -6.47 -2.43 20.90
CA ALA A 162 -6.58 -2.81 22.31
C ALA A 162 -5.38 -3.69 22.73
N ASN A 163 -4.91 -4.56 21.84
CA ASN A 163 -3.69 -5.34 22.03
C ASN A 163 -2.40 -4.51 21.83
N ASP A 164 -2.49 -3.29 21.29
CA ASP A 164 -1.30 -2.49 21.00
C ASP A 164 -0.73 -1.84 22.27
N ARG A 165 -1.54 -1.58 23.29
CA ARG A 165 -1.04 -1.09 24.57
C ARG A 165 -0.21 -2.17 25.29
N GLU A 166 -0.71 -3.39 25.37
CA GLU A 166 0.06 -4.50 25.95
C GLU A 166 1.32 -4.77 25.16
N ARG A 167 1.21 -4.81 23.82
CA ARG A 167 2.36 -5.03 22.95
C ARG A 167 3.36 -3.88 22.97
N LEU A 168 2.90 -2.63 23.14
CA LEU A 168 3.79 -1.48 23.30
C LEU A 168 4.50 -1.53 24.66
N ASN A 169 3.80 -1.90 25.72
CA ASN A 169 4.40 -2.11 27.03
C ASN A 169 5.44 -3.23 26.97
N GLN A 170 5.12 -4.38 26.38
CA GLN A 170 6.07 -5.46 26.20
C GLN A 170 7.32 -5.03 25.43
N LYS A 171 7.16 -4.30 24.32
CA LYS A 171 8.30 -3.75 23.57
C LYS A 171 9.12 -2.74 24.37
N MET A 172 8.46 -1.98 25.27
CA MET A 172 9.18 -1.07 26.16
C MET A 172 9.94 -1.85 27.22
N ASP A 173 9.36 -2.91 27.78
CA ASP A 173 10.02 -3.79 28.73
C ASP A 173 11.23 -4.47 28.08
N ASP A 174 11.06 -5.07 26.90
CA ASP A 174 12.15 -5.69 26.12
C ASP A 174 13.30 -4.69 25.82
N PHE A 175 12.92 -3.45 25.46
CA PHE A 175 13.89 -2.38 25.20
C PHE A 175 14.66 -1.99 26.47
N LEU A 176 13.96 -1.84 27.59
CA LEU A 176 14.60 -1.50 28.89
C LEU A 176 15.46 -2.63 29.42
N GLU A 177 15.02 -3.89 29.25
CA GLU A 177 15.83 -5.08 29.58
C GLU A 177 17.11 -5.13 28.72
N GLY A 178 17.01 -4.88 27.41
CA GLY A 178 18.16 -4.80 26.51
C GLY A 178 19.15 -3.69 26.91
N MET A 179 18.65 -2.54 27.36
CA MET A 179 19.53 -1.47 27.88
C MET A 179 20.24 -1.85 29.18
N THR A 180 19.56 -2.59 30.06
CA THR A 180 20.19 -3.08 31.32
C THR A 180 21.21 -4.17 31.05
N GLU A 181 20.98 -5.04 30.08
CA GLU A 181 21.97 -6.05 29.65
C GLU A 181 23.20 -5.41 28.99
N GLU A 182 23.03 -4.34 28.19
CA GLU A 182 24.16 -3.58 27.63
C GLU A 182 24.94 -2.82 28.72
N ALA A 183 24.25 -2.26 29.72
CA ALA A 183 24.87 -1.59 30.83
C ALA A 183 25.62 -2.54 31.79
N THR A 184 25.25 -3.83 31.81
CA THR A 184 25.90 -4.87 32.62
C THR A 184 27.00 -5.64 31.88
N LYS A 185 27.18 -5.42 30.59
CA LYS A 185 28.35 -5.95 29.86
C LYS A 185 29.61 -5.33 30.43
N PRO A 186 30.61 -6.13 30.84
CA PRO A 186 31.84 -5.60 31.38
C PRO A 186 32.48 -4.67 30.36
N THR A 187 32.81 -3.44 30.79
CA THR A 187 33.52 -2.47 29.96
C THR A 187 34.80 -3.10 29.42
N ASP A 188 35.28 -2.65 28.26
CA ASP A 188 36.55 -3.12 27.68
C ASP A 188 37.71 -3.10 28.72
N THR A 189 37.65 -2.17 29.65
CA THR A 189 38.60 -2.06 30.76
C THR A 189 38.46 -3.21 31.77
N GLU A 190 37.23 -3.64 32.10
CA GLU A 190 37.01 -4.77 33.01
C GLU A 190 37.38 -6.12 32.39
N GLN A 191 37.11 -6.26 31.06
CA GLN A 191 37.57 -7.43 30.31
C GLN A 191 39.09 -7.48 30.21
N ALA A 192 39.74 -6.34 29.94
CA ALA A 192 41.18 -6.24 29.92
C ALA A 192 41.81 -6.56 31.29
N LEU A 193 41.21 -6.09 32.40
CA LEU A 193 41.63 -6.41 33.74
C LEU A 193 41.46 -7.90 34.08
N LYS A 194 40.40 -8.56 33.68
CA LYS A 194 40.22 -10.01 33.84
C LYS A 194 41.23 -10.83 33.05
N VAL A 195 41.57 -10.41 31.84
CA VAL A 195 42.60 -11.05 31.02
C VAL A 195 43.98 -10.86 31.65
N LEU A 196 44.27 -9.67 32.15
CA LEU A 196 45.51 -9.37 32.86
C LEU A 196 45.66 -10.15 34.18
N ALA A 197 44.58 -10.33 34.92
CA ALA A 197 44.57 -11.11 36.16
C ALA A 197 44.79 -12.62 35.93
N GLN A 198 44.55 -13.13 34.76
CA GLN A 198 44.76 -14.53 34.34
C GLN A 198 46.10 -14.74 33.62
N ALA A 199 46.80 -13.67 33.28
CA ALA A 199 48.06 -13.73 32.57
C ALA A 199 49.24 -14.17 33.49
N ASP A 200 50.19 -14.91 32.91
CA ASP A 200 51.40 -15.34 33.64
C ASP A 200 52.15 -14.12 34.18
N PRO A 201 52.50 -14.10 35.49
CA PRO A 201 53.23 -13.02 36.12
C PRO A 201 54.55 -12.64 35.39
N ALA A 202 55.22 -13.61 34.74
CA ALA A 202 56.43 -13.36 33.97
C ALA A 202 56.13 -12.51 32.72
N LEU A 203 55.04 -12.77 32.05
CA LEU A 203 54.58 -12.02 30.86
C LEU A 203 54.17 -10.58 31.21
N LEU A 204 53.52 -10.39 32.36
CA LEU A 204 53.13 -9.08 32.86
C LEU A 204 54.36 -8.22 33.18
N MET A 205 55.41 -8.79 33.74
CA MET A 205 56.67 -8.09 34.00
C MET A 205 57.38 -7.67 32.71
N GLU A 206 57.30 -8.46 31.65
CA GLU A 206 57.91 -8.15 30.35
C GLU A 206 57.18 -7.01 29.66
N ILE A 207 55.82 -7.00 29.72
CA ILE A 207 54.97 -5.91 29.21
C ILE A 207 55.26 -4.60 29.96
N VAL A 208 55.35 -4.63 31.29
CA VAL A 208 55.66 -3.43 32.10
C VAL A 208 57.03 -2.88 31.75
N LYS A 209 58.06 -3.73 31.56
CA LYS A 209 59.40 -3.31 31.11
C LYS A 209 59.40 -2.68 29.72
N SER A 210 58.60 -3.24 28.79
CA SER A 210 58.50 -2.71 27.44
C SER A 210 57.85 -1.33 27.42
N ILE A 211 56.80 -1.12 28.22
CA ILE A 211 56.12 0.19 28.37
C ILE A 211 57.00 1.21 29.01
N GLN A 212 57.81 0.82 30.04
CA GLN A 212 58.74 1.72 30.69
C GLN A 212 59.91 2.11 29.79
N SER A 213 60.32 1.26 28.86
CA SER A 213 61.34 1.57 27.88
C SER A 213 60.86 2.50 26.78
N ALA A 214 59.59 2.36 26.37
CA ALA A 214 58.96 3.22 25.36
C ALA A 214 58.71 4.65 25.87
N ASN A 215 58.46 4.83 27.16
CA ASN A 215 58.28 6.17 27.77
C ASN A 215 59.58 6.93 28.09
N LYS A 216 60.71 6.34 27.79
CA LYS A 216 62.02 6.98 28.01
C LYS A 216 62.70 7.45 26.69
N SER A 217 62.05 7.27 25.56
CA SER A 217 62.48 7.77 24.25
C SER A 217 61.64 8.99 23.87
#